data_20e890b184aa2cdee5d86308e5721a69
#
_entry.id   20e890b184aa2cdee5d86308e5721a69
#
_cell.length_a   1.000
_cell.length_b   1.000
_cell.length_c   1.000
_cell.angle_alpha   90.00
_cell.angle_beta   90.00
_cell.angle_gamma   90.00
#
_symmetry.space_group_name_H-M   'P 1'
#
loop_
_entity.id
_entity.type
_entity.pdbx_description
1 polymer ?
#
loop_
_entity_poly.entity_id
_entity_poly.type
_entity_poly.pdbx_seq_one_letter_code
_entity_poly.pdbx_strand_id
1 'polypeptide(L)'
;MRMPVLFVGHGSPMNAIEDNEWSRGFRSLSGLIPRPRAILMVSGHWYTNGTFITGNERPETIHDFYGFPRELFAVQYPAPGDVDLARQIRKLIGEDRSELSSEWGFDHGTWTVLRWMYPHADIPVIQLSINAKLTMAEHLDLAKSLAPLRDDGVLIMGSGNVTHNLRDLMRQMQTPDFSPPDWALNFDEAVKKAVTTRDRKSLIDLWPNGPGARQAHPTPDHFLPILYTAAAADPADQVRFPIEGFDRSFSMRSILYG
;
A
#
# COMPACT_ATOMS: atom_id res chain seq x y z
N MET A 1 3.26 12.04 19.82
CA MET A 1 1.99 12.11 19.05
C MET A 1 1.88 10.81 18.26
N ARG A 2 0.77 10.10 18.38
CA ARG A 2 0.53 8.85 17.66
C ARG A 2 0.41 9.13 16.16
N MET A 3 1.16 8.38 15.34
CA MET A 3 1.13 8.56 13.89
C MET A 3 -0.19 8.06 13.30
N PRO A 4 -0.74 8.72 12.28
CA PRO A 4 -1.84 8.18 11.48
C PRO A 4 -1.41 6.91 10.73
N VAL A 5 -2.38 6.25 10.08
CA VAL A 5 -2.14 5.12 9.18
C VAL A 5 -2.68 5.48 7.81
N LEU A 6 -1.97 5.13 6.76
CA LEU A 6 -2.32 5.52 5.39
C LEU A 6 -2.33 4.32 4.44
N PHE A 7 -3.42 4.13 3.71
CA PHE A 7 -3.45 3.31 2.50
C PHE A 7 -3.47 4.22 1.26
N VAL A 8 -2.71 3.86 0.22
CA VAL A 8 -2.67 4.61 -1.04
C VAL A 8 -2.90 3.67 -2.22
N GLY A 9 -3.85 4.05 -3.07
CA GLY A 9 -3.99 3.49 -4.41
C GLY A 9 -2.87 4.04 -5.30
N HIS A 10 -1.80 3.28 -5.53
CA HIS A 10 -0.62 3.78 -6.26
C HIS A 10 -0.83 3.85 -7.77
N GLY A 11 -1.70 2.98 -8.33
CA GLY A 11 -2.02 2.96 -9.75
C GLY A 11 -0.84 2.59 -10.64
N SER A 12 -0.70 3.27 -11.77
CA SER A 12 0.40 3.03 -12.71
C SER A 12 1.75 3.51 -12.16
N PRO A 13 2.87 2.78 -12.41
CA PRO A 13 4.21 3.29 -12.11
C PRO A 13 4.54 4.61 -12.85
N MET A 14 3.84 4.94 -13.95
CA MET A 14 3.95 6.23 -14.64
C MET A 14 3.62 7.42 -13.75
N ASN A 15 2.78 7.23 -12.74
CA ASN A 15 2.50 8.27 -11.74
C ASN A 15 3.75 8.80 -11.03
N ALA A 16 4.85 8.07 -11.07
CA ALA A 16 6.12 8.56 -10.51
C ALA A 16 6.75 9.70 -11.32
N ILE A 17 6.53 9.76 -12.63
CA ILE A 17 7.18 10.73 -13.54
C ILE A 17 6.18 11.68 -14.21
N GLU A 18 4.90 11.41 -14.18
CA GLU A 18 3.85 12.25 -14.74
C GLU A 18 3.31 13.25 -13.70
N ASP A 19 3.15 14.51 -14.10
CA ASP A 19 2.41 15.50 -13.32
C ASP A 19 0.93 15.43 -13.67
N ASN A 20 0.22 14.55 -13.01
CA ASN A 20 -1.21 14.32 -13.16
C ASN A 20 -1.96 14.53 -11.83
N GLU A 21 -3.27 14.31 -11.83
CA GLU A 21 -4.08 14.46 -10.61
C GLU A 21 -3.64 13.51 -9.49
N TRP A 22 -3.19 12.30 -9.82
CA TRP A 22 -2.76 11.29 -8.85
C TRP A 22 -1.44 11.67 -8.18
N SER A 23 -0.46 12.05 -8.96
CA SER A 23 0.85 12.50 -8.44
C SER A 23 0.74 13.77 -7.60
N ARG A 24 -0.14 14.72 -7.99
CA ARG A 24 -0.47 15.89 -7.17
C ARG A 24 -1.19 15.50 -5.88
N GLY A 25 -2.08 14.50 -5.96
CA GLY A 25 -2.72 13.88 -4.80
C GLY A 25 -1.68 13.31 -3.83
N PHE A 26 -0.74 12.49 -4.32
CA PHE A 26 0.33 11.92 -3.48
C PHE A 26 1.16 13.01 -2.79
N ARG A 27 1.53 14.07 -3.51
CA ARG A 27 2.24 15.22 -2.92
C ARG A 27 1.47 15.86 -1.77
N SER A 28 0.16 15.97 -1.88
CA SER A 28 -0.68 16.59 -0.86
C SER A 28 -0.77 15.78 0.44
N LEU A 29 -0.59 14.45 0.38
CA LEU A 29 -0.70 13.56 1.54
C LEU A 29 0.30 13.93 2.65
N SER A 30 1.50 14.37 2.30
CA SER A 30 2.51 14.76 3.29
C SER A 30 2.09 15.96 4.15
N GLY A 31 1.23 16.84 3.63
CA GLY A 31 0.67 17.97 4.39
C GLY A 31 -0.44 17.57 5.38
N LEU A 32 -0.98 16.36 5.26
CA LEU A 32 -2.04 15.82 6.13
C LEU A 32 -1.50 14.99 7.30
N ILE A 33 -0.20 14.70 7.29
CA ILE A 33 0.45 13.75 8.19
C ILE A 33 1.65 14.44 8.85
N PRO A 34 1.80 14.34 10.18
CA PRO A 34 3.03 14.79 10.82
C PRO A 34 4.25 14.09 10.19
N ARG A 35 5.40 14.78 10.10
CA ARG A 35 6.60 14.15 9.54
C ARG A 35 6.97 12.91 10.35
N PRO A 36 6.99 11.72 9.74
CA PRO A 36 7.31 10.50 10.46
C PRO A 36 8.82 10.38 10.73
N ARG A 37 9.19 9.66 11.78
CA ARG A 37 10.56 9.24 12.06
C ARG A 37 11.05 8.18 11.07
N ALA A 38 10.14 7.28 10.67
CA ALA A 38 10.35 6.22 9.69
C ALA A 38 9.01 5.80 9.07
N ILE A 39 9.06 5.07 7.98
CA ILE A 39 7.88 4.54 7.28
C ILE A 39 7.99 3.02 7.24
N LEU A 40 6.95 2.33 7.70
CA LEU A 40 6.74 0.91 7.44
C LEU A 40 5.76 0.78 6.25
N MET A 41 6.25 0.28 5.14
CA MET A 41 5.48 0.10 3.91
C MET A 41 5.09 -1.37 3.72
N VAL A 42 3.81 -1.61 3.44
CA VAL A 42 3.29 -2.89 2.97
C VAL A 42 2.82 -2.71 1.54
N SER A 43 3.59 -3.22 0.58
CA SER A 43 3.30 -3.09 -0.86
C SER A 43 2.72 -4.37 -1.43
N GLY A 44 1.70 -4.24 -2.29
CA GLY A 44 1.14 -5.35 -3.06
C GLY A 44 2.15 -6.07 -3.95
N HIS A 45 3.28 -5.44 -4.25
CA HIS A 45 4.33 -5.99 -5.12
C HIS A 45 5.26 -6.98 -4.44
N TRP A 46 5.40 -6.93 -3.11
CA TRP A 46 6.18 -7.93 -2.39
C TRP A 46 5.27 -9.03 -1.83
N TYR A 47 4.68 -9.78 -2.73
CA TYR A 47 3.78 -10.91 -2.44
C TYR A 47 4.54 -12.23 -2.58
N THR A 48 4.82 -12.93 -1.47
CA THR A 48 5.77 -14.05 -1.43
C THR A 48 5.38 -15.13 -0.42
N ASN A 49 6.11 -16.26 -0.44
CA ASN A 49 5.91 -17.37 0.48
C ASN A 49 6.74 -17.17 1.75
N GLY A 50 6.21 -16.46 2.72
CA GLY A 50 6.87 -16.12 3.97
C GLY A 50 6.67 -14.66 4.32
N THR A 51 6.98 -14.30 5.55
CA THR A 51 6.92 -12.92 6.03
C THR A 51 8.34 -12.39 6.13
N PHE A 52 8.70 -11.45 5.26
CA PHE A 52 10.03 -10.86 5.18
C PHE A 52 9.98 -9.35 5.45
N ILE A 53 11.05 -8.83 6.02
CA ILE A 53 11.22 -7.42 6.37
C ILE A 53 12.56 -6.98 5.76
N THR A 54 12.60 -5.86 5.06
CA THR A 54 13.88 -5.32 4.55
C THR A 54 14.81 -5.01 5.71
N GLY A 55 16.01 -5.62 5.68
CA GLY A 55 16.98 -5.60 6.77
C GLY A 55 18.32 -4.94 6.45
N ASN A 56 18.42 -4.18 5.36
CA ASN A 56 19.62 -3.48 4.92
C ASN A 56 19.53 -1.96 5.18
N GLU A 57 20.69 -1.34 5.39
CA GLU A 57 20.80 0.12 5.63
C GLU A 57 20.53 0.94 4.36
N ARG A 58 20.73 0.36 3.19
CA ARG A 58 20.57 1.01 1.87
C ARG A 58 19.85 0.07 0.90
N PRO A 59 18.52 -0.06 1.05
CA PRO A 59 17.74 -0.84 0.11
C PRO A 59 17.80 -0.23 -1.29
N GLU A 60 17.87 -1.07 -2.32
CA GLU A 60 17.88 -0.63 -3.71
C GLU A 60 16.49 -0.18 -4.18
N THR A 61 16.45 0.69 -5.18
CA THR A 61 15.21 0.97 -5.93
C THR A 61 14.97 -0.15 -6.92
N ILE A 62 13.89 -0.91 -6.76
CA ILE A 62 13.53 -2.03 -7.63
C ILE A 62 12.58 -1.55 -8.73
N HIS A 63 12.87 -1.94 -9.97
CA HIS A 63 12.00 -1.71 -11.12
C HIS A 63 11.31 -3.03 -11.49
N ASP A 64 10.27 -3.38 -10.75
CA ASP A 64 9.51 -4.63 -10.80
C ASP A 64 8.42 -4.62 -11.90
N PHE A 65 8.69 -3.96 -13.01
CA PHE A 65 7.82 -3.81 -14.17
C PHE A 65 8.62 -3.89 -15.47
N TYR A 66 7.93 -3.98 -16.61
CA TYR A 66 8.52 -3.99 -17.94
C TYR A 66 7.61 -3.27 -18.94
N GLY A 67 8.19 -2.90 -20.11
CA GLY A 67 7.41 -2.27 -21.19
C GLY A 67 7.12 -0.78 -21.02
N PHE A 68 7.77 -0.11 -20.07
CA PHE A 68 7.62 1.31 -19.80
C PHE A 68 8.76 2.14 -20.43
N PRO A 69 8.61 3.50 -20.52
CA PRO A 69 9.65 4.39 -21.01
C PRO A 69 10.95 4.32 -20.19
N ARG A 70 12.09 4.61 -20.83
CA ARG A 70 13.41 4.57 -20.20
C ARG A 70 13.54 5.50 -18.99
N GLU A 71 12.85 6.64 -19.03
CA GLU A 71 12.82 7.63 -17.95
C GLU A 71 12.32 7.03 -16.64
N LEU A 72 11.39 6.09 -16.71
CA LEU A 72 10.87 5.42 -15.52
C LEU A 72 11.90 4.47 -14.89
N PHE A 73 12.70 3.77 -15.71
CA PHE A 73 13.80 2.93 -15.24
C PHE A 73 14.98 3.72 -14.68
N ALA A 74 15.06 5.03 -14.96
CA ALA A 74 16.07 5.92 -14.40
C ALA A 74 15.69 6.48 -13.01
N VAL A 75 14.45 6.27 -12.57
CA VAL A 75 13.99 6.74 -11.26
C VAL A 75 14.76 6.04 -10.15
N GLN A 76 15.27 6.84 -9.21
CA GLN A 76 15.88 6.35 -7.97
C GLN A 76 15.18 6.98 -6.78
N TYR A 77 14.98 6.18 -5.75
CA TYR A 77 14.48 6.64 -4.46
C TYR A 77 15.40 6.11 -3.34
N PRO A 78 16.55 6.76 -3.10
CA PRO A 78 17.61 6.25 -2.23
C PRO A 78 17.36 6.55 -0.76
N ALA A 79 16.15 6.29 -0.26
CA ALA A 79 15.85 6.41 1.15
C ALA A 79 16.69 5.41 1.97
N PRO A 80 17.17 5.78 3.17
CA PRO A 80 17.83 4.82 4.03
C PRO A 80 16.86 3.76 4.55
N GLY A 81 17.39 2.58 4.90
CA GLY A 81 16.71 1.61 5.74
C GLY A 81 16.95 1.93 7.23
N ASP A 82 16.27 1.19 8.11
CA ASP A 82 16.48 1.24 9.57
C ASP A 82 16.48 -0.21 10.10
N VAL A 83 17.69 -0.76 10.25
CA VAL A 83 17.90 -2.16 10.65
C VAL A 83 17.38 -2.43 12.07
N ASP A 84 17.48 -1.45 12.97
CA ASP A 84 17.00 -1.61 14.34
C ASP A 84 15.47 -1.60 14.39
N LEU A 85 14.83 -0.74 13.60
CA LEU A 85 13.38 -0.79 13.42
C LEU A 85 12.93 -2.10 12.74
N ALA A 86 13.68 -2.61 11.77
CA ALA A 86 13.38 -3.90 11.14
C ALA A 86 13.42 -5.05 12.17
N ARG A 87 14.39 -5.05 13.09
CA ARG A 87 14.46 -6.00 14.21
C ARG A 87 13.30 -5.80 15.21
N GLN A 88 12.90 -4.58 15.49
CA GLN A 88 11.74 -4.28 16.32
C GLN A 88 10.45 -4.83 15.68
N ILE A 89 10.25 -4.61 14.38
CA ILE A 89 9.12 -5.13 13.62
C ILE A 89 9.10 -6.67 13.69
N ARG A 90 10.26 -7.31 13.47
CA ARG A 90 10.39 -8.76 13.56
C ARG A 90 9.98 -9.31 14.93
N LYS A 91 10.34 -8.64 16.01
CA LYS A 91 9.91 -9.01 17.38
C LYS A 91 8.41 -8.88 17.57
N LEU A 92 7.79 -7.81 17.04
CA LEU A 92 6.34 -7.60 17.14
C LEU A 92 5.53 -8.66 16.37
N ILE A 93 6.02 -9.10 15.22
CA ILE A 93 5.38 -10.15 14.41
C ILE A 93 5.63 -11.54 15.02
N GLY A 94 6.79 -11.75 15.62
CA GLY A 94 7.32 -13.04 16.09
C GLY A 94 8.55 -13.43 15.27
N GLU A 95 9.65 -13.70 15.97
CA GLU A 95 10.94 -14.01 15.34
C GLU A 95 10.95 -15.37 14.61
N ASP A 96 10.08 -16.28 15.00
CA ASP A 96 9.81 -17.58 14.39
C ASP A 96 8.85 -17.48 13.16
N ARG A 97 8.17 -16.36 13.00
CA ARG A 97 7.17 -16.12 11.95
C ARG A 97 7.64 -15.16 10.86
N SER A 98 8.79 -14.53 11.03
CA SER A 98 9.31 -13.51 10.11
C SER A 98 10.83 -13.51 10.03
N GLU A 99 11.36 -13.07 8.90
CA GLU A 99 12.80 -13.04 8.61
C GLU A 99 13.21 -11.66 8.09
N LEU A 100 14.45 -11.26 8.36
CA LEU A 100 15.07 -10.11 7.71
C LEU A 100 15.59 -10.54 6.34
N SER A 101 15.32 -9.72 5.33
CA SER A 101 15.80 -9.93 3.96
C SER A 101 16.63 -8.75 3.49
N SER A 102 17.78 -9.04 2.87
CA SER A 102 18.58 -8.07 2.15
C SER A 102 18.41 -8.17 0.62
N GLU A 103 17.58 -9.09 0.14
CA GLU A 103 17.39 -9.37 -1.29
C GLU A 103 16.32 -8.48 -1.95
N TRP A 104 15.41 -7.91 -1.15
CA TRP A 104 14.37 -7.02 -1.63
C TRP A 104 14.69 -5.56 -1.28
N GLY A 105 14.45 -4.67 -2.24
CA GLY A 105 14.56 -3.23 -2.04
C GLY A 105 13.19 -2.55 -2.04
N PHE A 106 13.11 -1.30 -2.52
CA PHE A 106 11.85 -0.57 -2.65
C PHE A 106 11.26 -0.81 -4.04
N ASP A 107 10.11 -1.48 -4.12
CA ASP A 107 9.36 -1.69 -5.34
C ASP A 107 8.61 -0.42 -5.79
N HIS A 108 8.05 -0.44 -7.01
CA HIS A 108 7.40 0.75 -7.54
C HIS A 108 6.13 1.15 -6.77
N GLY A 109 5.43 0.24 -6.12
CA GLY A 109 4.32 0.59 -5.24
C GLY A 109 4.78 1.46 -4.07
N THR A 110 6.02 1.29 -3.63
CA THR A 110 6.66 2.10 -2.58
C THR A 110 7.15 3.44 -3.11
N TRP A 111 8.07 3.43 -4.09
CA TRP A 111 8.74 4.67 -4.48
C TRP A 111 7.89 5.58 -5.37
N THR A 112 6.91 5.08 -6.11
CA THR A 112 6.00 5.94 -6.89
C THR A 112 5.28 6.95 -6.00
N VAL A 113 4.81 6.52 -4.83
CA VAL A 113 4.10 7.37 -3.88
C VAL A 113 5.08 8.23 -3.07
N LEU A 114 6.11 7.61 -2.49
CA LEU A 114 7.03 8.28 -1.57
C LEU A 114 7.86 9.37 -2.25
N ARG A 115 8.17 9.23 -3.52
CA ARG A 115 8.86 10.24 -4.33
C ARG A 115 8.11 11.59 -4.35
N TRP A 116 6.79 11.56 -4.29
CA TRP A 116 5.98 12.77 -4.23
C TRP A 116 5.71 13.26 -2.82
N MET A 117 5.51 12.33 -1.89
CA MET A 117 5.28 12.69 -0.48
C MET A 117 6.56 13.23 0.19
N TYR A 118 7.69 12.60 -0.07
CA TYR A 118 8.98 12.90 0.57
C TYR A 118 10.12 12.87 -0.45
N PRO A 119 10.19 13.89 -1.33
CA PRO A 119 11.10 13.89 -2.50
C PRO A 119 12.60 13.91 -2.14
N HIS A 120 12.95 14.26 -0.90
CA HIS A 120 14.34 14.24 -0.44
C HIS A 120 14.83 12.84 -0.08
N ALA A 121 13.95 11.83 -0.01
CA ALA A 121 14.26 10.45 0.35
C ALA A 121 15.09 10.34 1.66
N ASP A 122 14.81 11.20 2.63
CA ASP A 122 15.57 11.37 3.87
C ASP A 122 14.88 10.77 5.11
N ILE A 123 13.75 10.11 4.90
CA ILE A 123 13.02 9.36 5.93
C ILE A 123 13.34 7.87 5.74
N PRO A 124 13.79 7.16 6.80
CA PRO A 124 14.00 5.73 6.73
C PRO A 124 12.74 4.97 6.32
N VAL A 125 12.89 4.00 5.39
CA VAL A 125 11.79 3.16 4.92
C VAL A 125 12.13 1.70 5.14
N ILE A 126 11.20 0.97 5.72
CA ILE A 126 11.23 -0.48 5.86
C ILE A 126 10.05 -1.04 5.08
N GLN A 127 10.28 -2.08 4.30
CA GLN A 127 9.22 -2.78 3.59
C GLN A 127 8.93 -4.12 4.25
N LEU A 128 7.65 -4.45 4.41
CA LEU A 128 7.16 -5.72 4.91
C LEU A 128 6.47 -6.46 3.77
N SER A 129 6.86 -7.71 3.54
CA SER A 129 6.22 -8.55 2.54
C SER A 129 4.82 -9.00 2.95
N ILE A 130 4.01 -9.32 1.96
CA ILE A 130 2.72 -9.96 2.12
C ILE A 130 2.90 -11.47 1.94
N ASN A 131 2.59 -12.24 2.97
CA ASN A 131 2.76 -13.70 2.95
C ASN A 131 1.56 -14.39 2.28
N ALA A 132 1.78 -14.92 1.09
CA ALA A 132 0.74 -15.58 0.28
C ALA A 132 0.10 -16.82 0.93
N LYS A 133 0.69 -17.34 2.01
CA LYS A 133 0.15 -18.52 2.74
C LYS A 133 -0.82 -18.16 3.84
N LEU A 134 -0.91 -16.88 4.23
CA LEU A 134 -1.82 -16.45 5.27
C LEU A 134 -3.23 -16.24 4.71
N THR A 135 -4.20 -16.55 5.54
CA THR A 135 -5.60 -16.17 5.31
C THR A 135 -5.81 -14.66 5.53
N MET A 136 -6.91 -14.11 5.05
CA MET A 136 -7.29 -12.70 5.30
C MET A 136 -7.32 -12.36 6.79
N ALA A 137 -7.81 -13.28 7.64
CA ALA A 137 -7.86 -13.10 9.08
C ALA A 137 -6.46 -13.08 9.71
N GLU A 138 -5.57 -13.97 9.28
CA GLU A 138 -4.19 -14.01 9.76
C GLU A 138 -3.39 -12.76 9.35
N HIS A 139 -3.61 -12.21 8.13
CA HIS A 139 -3.05 -10.93 7.74
C HIS A 139 -3.48 -9.80 8.67
N LEU A 140 -4.77 -9.75 9.01
CA LEU A 140 -5.31 -8.74 9.90
C LEU A 140 -4.74 -8.88 11.32
N ASP A 141 -4.56 -10.10 11.82
CA ASP A 141 -3.99 -10.35 13.14
C ASP A 141 -2.49 -10.00 13.19
N LEU A 142 -1.73 -10.33 12.13
CA LEU A 142 -0.34 -9.90 12.00
C LEU A 142 -0.25 -8.37 12.03
N ALA A 143 -1.08 -7.69 11.25
CA ALA A 143 -1.06 -6.24 11.13
C ALA A 143 -1.42 -5.52 12.45
N LYS A 144 -2.28 -6.10 13.29
CA LYS A 144 -2.58 -5.57 14.64
C LYS A 144 -1.33 -5.49 15.52
N SER A 145 -0.40 -6.45 15.39
CA SER A 145 0.84 -6.43 16.16
C SER A 145 1.75 -5.26 15.85
N LEU A 146 1.57 -4.61 14.69
CA LEU A 146 2.35 -3.47 14.24
C LEU A 146 1.83 -2.11 14.78
N ALA A 147 0.60 -2.07 15.30
CA ALA A 147 -0.03 -0.83 15.77
C ALA A 147 0.80 -0.03 16.79
N PRO A 148 1.58 -0.63 17.72
CA PRO A 148 2.44 0.10 18.66
C PRO A 148 3.49 0.99 17.99
N LEU A 149 3.95 0.66 16.77
CA LEU A 149 4.93 1.46 16.03
C LEU A 149 4.46 2.90 15.79
N ARG A 150 3.15 3.12 15.75
CA ARG A 150 2.55 4.46 15.60
C ARG A 150 2.93 5.40 16.76
N ASP A 151 3.05 4.85 17.97
CA ASP A 151 3.43 5.62 19.15
C ASP A 151 4.91 5.99 19.13
N ASP A 152 5.72 5.21 18.40
CA ASP A 152 7.15 5.42 18.16
C ASP A 152 7.42 6.35 16.96
N GLY A 153 6.40 7.02 16.44
CA GLY A 153 6.55 7.96 15.32
C GLY A 153 6.72 7.29 13.95
N VAL A 154 6.39 6.00 13.81
CA VAL A 154 6.45 5.28 12.54
C VAL A 154 5.11 5.39 11.81
N LEU A 155 5.16 5.87 10.57
CA LEU A 155 4.00 5.87 9.67
C LEU A 155 3.83 4.47 9.07
N ILE A 156 2.70 3.82 9.36
CA ILE A 156 2.34 2.56 8.71
C ILE A 156 1.59 2.89 7.44
N MET A 157 2.13 2.46 6.30
CA MET A 157 1.55 2.67 4.98
C MET A 157 1.25 1.35 4.28
N GLY A 158 0.08 1.26 3.67
CA GLY A 158 -0.25 0.25 2.68
C GLY A 158 -0.24 0.84 1.28
N SER A 159 0.38 0.17 0.33
CA SER A 159 0.39 0.54 -1.07
C SER A 159 -0.15 -0.60 -1.92
N GLY A 160 -1.26 -0.32 -2.60
CA GLY A 160 -1.98 -1.28 -3.45
C GLY A 160 -3.00 -0.52 -4.30
N ASN A 161 -4.15 -1.11 -4.56
CA ASN A 161 -5.32 -0.42 -5.13
C ASN A 161 -6.59 -1.07 -4.59
N VAL A 162 -7.65 -0.31 -4.44
CA VAL A 162 -8.95 -0.87 -4.01
C VAL A 162 -9.53 -1.77 -5.10
N THR A 163 -9.25 -1.48 -6.36
CA THR A 163 -9.50 -2.36 -7.50
C THR A 163 -8.26 -2.41 -8.39
N HIS A 164 -7.79 -3.61 -8.72
CA HIS A 164 -6.58 -3.83 -9.51
C HIS A 164 -6.73 -5.04 -10.42
N ASN A 165 -7.07 -4.80 -11.68
CA ASN A 165 -7.17 -5.82 -12.72
C ASN A 165 -6.41 -5.36 -13.98
N LEU A 166 -5.14 -5.74 -14.08
CA LEU A 166 -4.28 -5.38 -15.21
C LEU A 166 -4.85 -5.82 -16.55
N ARG A 167 -5.50 -7.00 -16.62
CA ARG A 167 -6.08 -7.50 -17.85
C ARG A 167 -7.21 -6.60 -18.34
N ASP A 168 -8.05 -6.14 -17.42
CA ASP A 168 -9.14 -5.22 -17.74
C ASP A 168 -8.63 -3.83 -18.09
N LEU A 169 -7.67 -3.32 -17.34
CA LEU A 169 -6.99 -2.05 -17.65
C LEU A 169 -6.41 -2.06 -19.07
N MET A 170 -5.66 -3.09 -19.44
CA MET A 170 -5.06 -3.21 -20.77
C MET A 170 -6.13 -3.28 -21.89
N ARG A 171 -7.26 -3.90 -21.62
CA ARG A 171 -8.40 -3.90 -22.55
C ARG A 171 -8.99 -2.50 -22.70
N GLN A 172 -9.19 -1.78 -21.59
CA GLN A 172 -9.73 -0.42 -21.61
C GLN A 172 -8.77 0.58 -22.30
N MET A 173 -7.45 0.36 -22.21
CA MET A 173 -6.48 1.20 -22.94
C MET A 173 -6.63 1.12 -24.47
N GLN A 174 -7.30 0.12 -25.00
CA GLN A 174 -7.60 -0.03 -26.43
C GLN A 174 -8.90 0.68 -26.86
N THR A 175 -9.62 1.27 -25.92
CA THR A 175 -10.88 1.99 -26.15
C THR A 175 -10.76 3.45 -25.71
N PRO A 176 -11.54 4.36 -26.31
CA PRO A 176 -11.61 5.75 -25.84
C PRO A 176 -12.44 5.92 -24.57
N ASP A 177 -13.07 4.87 -24.06
CA ASP A 177 -13.87 4.91 -22.84
C ASP A 177 -12.98 4.82 -21.60
N PHE A 178 -13.02 5.86 -20.78
CA PHE A 178 -12.28 5.98 -19.52
C PHE A 178 -13.17 5.69 -18.29
N SER A 179 -14.46 5.35 -18.51
CA SER A 179 -15.39 5.12 -17.42
C SER A 179 -15.02 3.86 -16.63
N PRO A 180 -15.04 3.93 -15.29
CA PRO A 180 -14.85 2.74 -14.48
C PRO A 180 -16.02 1.77 -14.68
N PRO A 181 -15.77 0.46 -14.80
CA PRO A 181 -16.83 -0.52 -14.95
C PRO A 181 -17.61 -0.70 -13.63
N ASP A 182 -18.88 -1.11 -13.72
CA ASP A 182 -19.77 -1.27 -12.57
C ASP A 182 -19.20 -2.16 -11.47
N TRP A 183 -18.47 -3.22 -11.81
CA TRP A 183 -17.84 -4.08 -10.81
C TRP A 183 -16.77 -3.33 -10.00
N ALA A 184 -16.05 -2.39 -10.61
CA ALA A 184 -15.05 -1.58 -9.93
C ALA A 184 -15.72 -0.58 -8.98
N LEU A 185 -16.77 0.11 -9.45
CA LEU A 185 -17.57 1.02 -8.63
C LEU A 185 -18.19 0.30 -7.43
N ASN A 186 -18.78 -0.87 -7.63
CA ASN A 186 -19.46 -1.64 -6.59
C ASN A 186 -18.46 -2.17 -5.54
N PHE A 187 -17.29 -2.64 -5.97
CA PHE A 187 -16.27 -3.13 -5.04
C PHE A 187 -15.64 -1.99 -4.24
N ASP A 188 -15.32 -0.87 -4.90
CA ASP A 188 -14.78 0.32 -4.25
C ASP A 188 -15.73 0.88 -3.17
N GLU A 189 -17.03 0.97 -3.47
CA GLU A 189 -18.03 1.42 -2.50
C GLU A 189 -18.19 0.43 -1.34
N ALA A 190 -18.11 -0.88 -1.60
CA ALA A 190 -18.14 -1.89 -0.55
C ALA A 190 -16.92 -1.78 0.40
N VAL A 191 -15.73 -1.52 -0.13
CA VAL A 191 -14.53 -1.25 0.67
C VAL A 191 -14.72 0.05 1.46
N LYS A 192 -15.14 1.14 0.82
CA LYS A 192 -15.42 2.43 1.47
C LYS A 192 -16.36 2.26 2.65
N LYS A 193 -17.45 1.52 2.46
CA LYS A 193 -18.42 1.22 3.51
C LYS A 193 -17.78 0.45 4.66
N ALA A 194 -17.08 -0.65 4.37
CA ALA A 194 -16.46 -1.51 5.39
C ALA A 194 -15.43 -0.76 6.25
N VAL A 195 -14.58 0.08 5.63
CA VAL A 195 -13.58 0.87 6.37
C VAL A 195 -14.21 2.02 7.16
N THR A 196 -15.24 2.67 6.63
CA THR A 196 -15.96 3.76 7.31
C THR A 196 -16.69 3.26 8.54
N THR A 197 -17.37 2.11 8.44
CA THR A 197 -18.09 1.48 9.54
C THR A 197 -17.19 0.66 10.47
N ARG A 198 -15.90 0.54 10.13
CA ARG A 198 -14.90 -0.27 10.84
C ARG A 198 -15.29 -1.74 10.98
N ASP A 199 -16.06 -2.21 10.04
CA ASP A 199 -16.48 -3.61 9.96
C ASP A 199 -15.37 -4.48 9.37
N ARG A 200 -14.44 -4.87 10.26
CA ARG A 200 -13.29 -5.71 9.89
C ARG A 200 -13.72 -7.07 9.34
N LYS A 201 -14.85 -7.60 9.83
CA LYS A 201 -15.38 -8.86 9.32
C LYS A 201 -15.82 -8.71 7.87
N SER A 202 -16.65 -7.71 7.58
CA SER A 202 -17.04 -7.41 6.21
C SER A 202 -15.83 -7.15 5.33
N LEU A 203 -14.82 -6.41 5.81
CA LEU A 203 -13.60 -6.13 5.04
C LEU A 203 -12.84 -7.41 4.66
N ILE A 204 -12.71 -8.37 5.58
CA ILE A 204 -12.11 -9.68 5.31
C ILE A 204 -12.95 -10.46 4.27
N ASP A 205 -14.27 -10.45 4.42
CA ASP A 205 -15.19 -11.20 3.58
C ASP A 205 -15.31 -10.62 2.15
N LEU A 206 -14.86 -9.37 1.92
CA LEU A 206 -14.88 -8.76 0.59
C LEU A 206 -14.07 -9.53 -0.45
N TRP A 207 -12.97 -10.12 -0.07
CA TRP A 207 -12.27 -11.01 -0.98
C TRP A 207 -12.25 -12.45 -0.44
N PRO A 208 -12.70 -13.42 -1.23
CA PRO A 208 -13.10 -13.33 -2.64
C PRO A 208 -14.62 -13.15 -2.89
N ASN A 209 -15.43 -12.81 -1.88
CA ASN A 209 -16.89 -12.98 -1.89
C ASN A 209 -17.69 -11.68 -2.11
N GLY A 210 -17.05 -10.52 -2.06
CA GLY A 210 -17.70 -9.22 -2.25
C GLY A 210 -18.18 -8.97 -3.70
N PRO A 211 -18.93 -7.90 -3.93
CA PRO A 211 -19.48 -7.57 -5.23
C PRO A 211 -18.35 -7.31 -6.24
N GLY A 212 -18.23 -8.15 -7.27
CA GLY A 212 -17.17 -8.02 -8.28
C GLY A 212 -15.75 -8.37 -7.79
N ALA A 213 -15.58 -8.97 -6.61
CA ALA A 213 -14.28 -9.18 -5.96
C ALA A 213 -13.24 -9.86 -6.86
N ARG A 214 -13.62 -10.94 -7.57
CA ARG A 214 -12.69 -11.66 -8.45
C ARG A 214 -12.38 -10.92 -9.75
N GLN A 215 -13.22 -9.96 -10.13
CA GLN A 215 -12.95 -9.04 -11.23
C GLN A 215 -12.08 -7.90 -10.75
N ALA A 216 -12.35 -7.36 -9.55
CA ALA A 216 -11.53 -6.33 -8.93
C ALA A 216 -10.11 -6.83 -8.64
N HIS A 217 -9.99 -8.06 -8.13
CA HIS A 217 -8.74 -8.68 -7.75
C HIS A 217 -8.70 -10.13 -8.21
N PRO A 218 -8.11 -10.44 -9.39
CA PRO A 218 -7.80 -11.83 -9.77
C PRO A 218 -6.92 -12.55 -8.74
N THR A 219 -6.01 -11.82 -8.09
CA THR A 219 -5.19 -12.19 -6.93
C THR A 219 -5.28 -11.13 -5.85
N PRO A 220 -5.18 -11.45 -4.54
CA PRO A 220 -5.47 -10.50 -3.47
C PRO A 220 -4.34 -9.52 -3.12
N ASP A 221 -3.18 -9.64 -3.77
CA ASP A 221 -1.94 -8.92 -3.45
C ASP A 221 -2.15 -7.40 -3.28
N HIS A 222 -2.87 -6.75 -4.19
CA HIS A 222 -3.12 -5.30 -4.15
C HIS A 222 -4.28 -4.90 -3.22
N PHE A 223 -5.12 -5.85 -2.80
CA PHE A 223 -6.15 -5.63 -1.78
C PHE A 223 -5.61 -5.75 -0.35
N LEU A 224 -4.70 -6.70 -0.13
CA LEU A 224 -4.18 -7.04 1.20
C LEU A 224 -3.61 -5.85 1.98
N PRO A 225 -2.88 -4.87 1.38
CA PRO A 225 -2.39 -3.70 2.11
C PRO A 225 -3.48 -2.90 2.84
N ILE A 226 -4.75 -2.95 2.36
CA ILE A 226 -5.89 -2.32 3.05
C ILE A 226 -6.12 -2.97 4.42
N LEU A 227 -6.00 -4.30 4.51
CA LEU A 227 -6.19 -5.02 5.78
C LEU A 227 -5.13 -4.61 6.81
N TYR A 228 -3.87 -4.43 6.36
CA TYR A 228 -2.78 -3.99 7.24
C TYR A 228 -3.06 -2.61 7.82
N THR A 229 -3.48 -1.68 6.99
CA THR A 229 -3.79 -0.32 7.45
C THR A 229 -5.04 -0.27 8.34
N ALA A 230 -6.11 -0.96 7.96
CA ALA A 230 -7.33 -1.05 8.76
C ALA A 230 -7.11 -1.73 10.13
N ALA A 231 -6.19 -2.71 10.21
CA ALA A 231 -5.87 -3.41 11.44
C ALA A 231 -4.99 -2.58 12.38
N ALA A 232 -4.04 -1.81 11.84
CA ALA A 232 -3.16 -0.94 12.60
C ALA A 232 -3.86 0.35 13.09
N ALA A 233 -5.03 0.68 12.50
CA ALA A 233 -5.84 1.82 12.91
C ALA A 233 -6.51 1.60 14.26
N ASP A 234 -6.60 2.68 15.07
CA ASP A 234 -7.31 2.70 16.35
C ASP A 234 -8.82 2.90 16.10
N PRO A 235 -9.72 2.34 16.93
CA PRO A 235 -11.15 2.62 16.87
C PRO A 235 -11.50 4.11 16.97
N ALA A 236 -10.68 4.92 17.61
CA ALA A 236 -10.89 6.35 17.78
C ALA A 236 -10.39 7.19 16.57
N ASP A 237 -9.57 6.63 15.67
CA ASP A 237 -9.07 7.36 14.50
C ASP A 237 -10.24 7.75 13.57
N GLN A 238 -10.21 8.93 12.99
CA GLN A 238 -11.16 9.30 11.94
C GLN A 238 -10.76 8.69 10.60
N VAL A 239 -11.74 8.24 9.81
CA VAL A 239 -11.50 7.75 8.45
C VAL A 239 -11.72 8.89 7.47
N ARG A 240 -10.72 9.18 6.63
CA ARG A 240 -10.77 10.17 5.57
C ARG A 240 -10.30 9.57 4.25
N PHE A 241 -10.79 10.11 3.15
CA PHE A 241 -10.44 9.68 1.80
C PHE A 241 -9.79 10.86 1.05
N PRO A 242 -8.50 11.13 1.27
CA PRO A 242 -7.83 12.31 0.70
C PRO A 242 -7.67 12.26 -0.82
N ILE A 243 -7.66 11.08 -1.41
CA ILE A 243 -7.68 10.87 -2.86
C ILE A 243 -8.85 9.93 -3.15
N GLU A 244 -9.69 10.28 -4.10
CA GLU A 244 -10.80 9.46 -4.61
C GLU A 244 -10.84 9.55 -6.13
N GLY A 245 -11.38 8.54 -6.79
CA GLY A 245 -11.53 8.48 -8.23
C GLY A 245 -10.93 7.22 -8.83
N PHE A 246 -10.95 7.16 -10.14
CA PHE A 246 -10.53 5.99 -10.91
C PHE A 246 -9.61 6.40 -12.05
N ASP A 247 -8.53 5.64 -12.23
CA ASP A 247 -7.83 5.57 -13.49
C ASP A 247 -8.36 4.34 -14.23
N ARG A 248 -9.37 4.56 -15.08
CA ARG A 248 -10.13 3.49 -15.74
C ARG A 248 -10.74 2.50 -14.74
N SER A 249 -10.30 1.26 -14.70
CA SER A 249 -10.76 0.24 -13.75
C SER A 249 -9.99 0.23 -12.42
N PHE A 250 -8.94 1.03 -12.28
CA PHE A 250 -8.17 1.13 -11.03
C PHE A 250 -8.76 2.21 -10.11
N SER A 251 -9.25 1.81 -8.96
CA SER A 251 -9.59 2.79 -7.92
C SER A 251 -8.32 3.35 -7.30
N MET A 252 -8.17 4.66 -7.37
CA MET A 252 -7.07 5.43 -6.82
C MET A 252 -7.35 5.90 -5.38
N ARG A 253 -8.42 5.38 -4.78
CA ARG A 253 -8.82 5.73 -3.41
C ARG A 253 -7.66 5.54 -2.46
N SER A 254 -7.38 6.60 -1.68
CA SER A 254 -6.51 6.55 -0.51
C SER A 254 -7.34 6.66 0.77
N ILE A 255 -6.89 5.99 1.83
CA ILE A 255 -7.61 5.90 3.11
C ILE A 255 -6.65 6.34 4.21
N LEU A 256 -7.00 7.41 4.91
CA LEU A 256 -6.23 7.94 6.04
C LEU A 256 -7.01 7.73 7.33
N TYR A 257 -6.36 7.11 8.31
CA TYR A 257 -6.86 6.89 9.66
C TYR A 257 -6.05 7.74 10.65
N GLY A 258 -6.73 8.65 11.36
CA GLY A 258 -6.08 9.53 12.35
C GLY A 258 -6.75 10.88 12.51
#